data_faaaca91c1e1c291423f5459da1342a0
#
_entry.id   faaaca91c1e1c291423f5459da1342a0
#
_cell.length_a   1.000
_cell.length_b   1.000
_cell.length_c   1.000
_cell.angle_alpha   90.00
_cell.angle_beta   90.00
_cell.angle_gamma   90.00
#
_symmetry.space_group_name_H-M   'P 1'
#
loop_
_entity.id
_entity.type
_entity.pdbx_description
1 polymer ?
#
loop_
_entity_poly.entity_id
_entity_poly.type
_entity_poly.pdbx_seq_one_letter_code
_entity_poly.pdbx_strand_id
1 'polypeptide(L)'
;MTKILCSADWHILLHKKKVPYEWQVGRFKTMFRKLIALEQRCDVHIIAGDIFDKKPEPDEICLFLSYINSVTIPTFIIPGNHEATRKGESFFEHFTQENAIKNENVTVFTRNGRASVGQANFCFFPYGEMQKDNLPPYVEGDILVTHIRGEVPPHVSPEYDFSRLSPWRLCLLGDLHFNHRYGDSNCYYPGSPLNTTFDRDEKRQYGVDLYDFTDDKNYKRTFIDLALPKLIRKRIVAGEKMTEDKTNHVVYEVTGSIDELSKIENTELLDKKIAAAPDDQSKLDLKNKNLYEELDMYLEYIKVKDKESVVDEFKTLNIDV
;
A
#
# COMPACT_ATOMS: atom_id res chain seq x y z
N MET A 1 8.91 21.96 -21.96
CA MET A 1 7.83 21.50 -21.04
C MET A 1 7.91 19.98 -20.97
N THR A 2 7.89 19.41 -19.79
CA THR A 2 7.97 17.95 -19.62
C THR A 2 6.79 17.47 -18.77
N LYS A 3 6.07 16.48 -19.25
CA LYS A 3 4.93 15.86 -18.56
C LYS A 3 5.32 14.49 -18.02
N ILE A 4 5.18 14.31 -16.72
CA ILE A 4 5.55 13.10 -16.01
C ILE A 4 4.29 12.42 -15.51
N LEU A 5 4.07 11.17 -15.90
CA LEU A 5 3.14 10.27 -15.25
C LEU A 5 3.87 9.54 -14.12
N CYS A 6 3.30 9.50 -12.93
CA CYS A 6 3.87 8.79 -11.79
C CYS A 6 2.85 7.82 -11.19
N SER A 7 3.24 6.56 -11.07
CA SER A 7 2.50 5.52 -10.38
C SER A 7 3.41 4.72 -9.45
N ALA A 8 2.86 4.05 -8.45
CA ALA A 8 3.57 3.18 -7.52
C ALA A 8 2.60 2.13 -6.95
N ASP A 9 3.11 1.18 -6.21
CA ASP A 9 2.32 0.29 -5.34
C ASP A 9 1.20 -0.45 -6.10
N TRP A 10 1.52 -1.07 -7.24
CA TRP A 10 0.55 -1.81 -8.05
C TRP A 10 0.12 -3.11 -7.40
N HIS A 11 1.03 -3.76 -6.68
CA HIS A 11 0.81 -5.02 -5.98
C HIS A 11 0.06 -6.04 -6.82
N ILE A 12 0.61 -6.39 -7.99
CA ILE A 12 0.06 -7.44 -8.84
C ILE A 12 0.00 -8.72 -8.03
N LEU A 13 -1.22 -9.21 -7.81
CA LEU A 13 -1.52 -10.46 -7.11
C LEU A 13 -2.78 -11.06 -7.73
N LEU A 14 -2.61 -12.03 -8.63
CA LEU A 14 -3.73 -12.65 -9.35
C LEU A 14 -4.46 -13.68 -8.49
N HIS A 15 -3.72 -14.42 -7.65
CA HIS A 15 -4.26 -15.47 -6.79
C HIS A 15 -4.64 -14.94 -5.39
N LYS A 16 -5.34 -13.82 -5.35
CA LYS A 16 -5.79 -13.23 -4.09
C LYS A 16 -6.96 -14.04 -3.51
N LYS A 17 -6.83 -14.41 -2.22
CA LYS A 17 -7.88 -15.16 -1.50
C LYS A 17 -9.24 -14.44 -1.60
N LYS A 18 -10.28 -15.18 -1.90
CA LYS A 18 -11.67 -14.71 -2.07
C LYS A 18 -11.88 -13.76 -3.27
N VAL A 19 -10.98 -13.74 -4.21
CA VAL A 19 -11.13 -12.95 -5.44
C VAL A 19 -11.06 -13.89 -6.64
N PRO A 20 -12.07 -13.91 -7.54
CA PRO A 20 -12.01 -14.72 -8.74
C PRO A 20 -10.84 -14.30 -9.64
N TYR A 21 -10.08 -15.28 -10.09
CA TYR A 21 -8.87 -15.08 -10.89
C TYR A 21 -9.13 -14.23 -12.14
N GLU A 22 -10.13 -14.60 -12.94
CA GLU A 22 -10.46 -13.88 -14.19
C GLU A 22 -10.88 -12.43 -13.95
N TRP A 23 -11.59 -12.16 -12.85
CA TRP A 23 -11.96 -10.81 -12.47
C TRP A 23 -10.72 -9.98 -12.11
N GLN A 24 -9.78 -10.57 -11.38
CA GLN A 24 -8.54 -9.90 -10.99
C GLN A 24 -7.65 -9.62 -12.22
N VAL A 25 -7.51 -10.58 -13.12
CA VAL A 25 -6.82 -10.38 -14.42
C VAL A 25 -7.47 -9.25 -15.21
N GLY A 26 -8.80 -9.25 -15.33
CA GLY A 26 -9.56 -8.21 -16.03
C GLY A 26 -9.35 -6.82 -15.44
N ARG A 27 -9.25 -6.74 -14.12
CA ARG A 27 -8.99 -5.52 -13.37
C ARG A 27 -7.61 -4.92 -13.68
N PHE A 28 -6.54 -5.72 -13.62
CA PHE A 28 -5.20 -5.27 -13.99
C PHE A 28 -5.09 -4.91 -15.48
N LYS A 29 -5.68 -5.70 -16.36
CA LYS A 29 -5.73 -5.35 -17.80
C LYS A 29 -6.44 -4.01 -18.05
N THR A 30 -7.46 -3.70 -17.25
CA THR A 30 -8.16 -2.40 -17.32
C THR A 30 -7.28 -1.26 -16.83
N MET A 31 -6.53 -1.47 -15.73
CA MET A 31 -5.52 -0.54 -15.25
C MET A 31 -4.49 -0.23 -16.33
N PHE A 32 -3.89 -1.24 -16.92
CA PHE A 32 -2.87 -1.08 -17.96
C PHE A 32 -3.38 -0.31 -19.18
N ARG A 33 -4.59 -0.60 -19.65
CA ARG A 33 -5.19 0.18 -20.77
C ARG A 33 -5.35 1.66 -20.42
N LYS A 34 -5.72 1.97 -19.17
CA LYS A 34 -5.85 3.36 -18.72
C LYS A 34 -4.49 4.04 -18.57
N LEU A 35 -3.47 3.34 -18.08
CA LEU A 35 -2.11 3.85 -18.01
C LEU A 35 -1.57 4.16 -19.42
N ILE A 36 -1.68 3.23 -20.39
CA ILE A 36 -1.27 3.45 -21.77
C ILE A 36 -1.98 4.68 -22.38
N ALA A 37 -3.26 4.87 -22.11
CA ALA A 37 -4.00 6.03 -22.59
C ALA A 37 -3.50 7.36 -21.98
N LEU A 38 -3.02 7.33 -20.73
CA LEU A 38 -2.41 8.50 -20.07
C LEU A 38 -1.00 8.76 -20.58
N GLU A 39 -0.21 7.71 -20.81
CA GLU A 39 1.14 7.78 -21.37
C GLU A 39 1.19 8.54 -22.69
N GLN A 40 0.18 8.41 -23.54
CA GLN A 40 0.09 9.15 -24.81
C GLN A 40 0.08 10.68 -24.67
N ARG A 41 -0.12 11.18 -23.46
CA ARG A 41 -0.14 12.62 -23.13
C ARG A 41 1.08 13.05 -22.33
N CYS A 42 2.01 12.13 -22.09
CA CYS A 42 3.17 12.30 -21.20
C CYS A 42 4.46 12.07 -21.99
N ASP A 43 5.54 12.62 -21.49
CA ASP A 43 6.88 12.45 -22.04
C ASP A 43 7.63 11.30 -21.35
N VAL A 44 7.23 10.94 -20.14
CA VAL A 44 7.84 9.88 -19.35
C VAL A 44 6.86 9.31 -18.33
N HIS A 45 6.97 8.00 -18.06
CA HIS A 45 6.28 7.32 -16.96
C HIS A 45 7.28 6.86 -15.90
N ILE A 46 7.03 7.21 -14.65
CA ILE A 46 7.80 6.77 -13.48
C ILE A 46 6.96 5.75 -12.71
N ILE A 47 7.54 4.57 -12.45
CA ILE A 47 6.93 3.52 -11.64
C ILE A 47 7.80 3.35 -10.38
N ALA A 48 7.31 3.87 -9.26
CA ALA A 48 8.09 4.04 -8.03
C ALA A 48 7.95 2.85 -7.07
N GLY A 49 8.08 1.63 -7.58
CA GLY A 49 8.21 0.39 -6.79
C GLY A 49 6.90 -0.32 -6.44
N ASP A 50 7.03 -1.45 -5.79
CA ASP A 50 5.96 -2.37 -5.35
C ASP A 50 4.99 -2.75 -6.48
N ILE A 51 5.57 -3.24 -7.58
CA ILE A 51 4.80 -3.70 -8.75
C ILE A 51 4.10 -5.01 -8.43
N PHE A 52 4.76 -5.91 -7.70
CA PHE A 52 4.21 -7.19 -7.26
C PHE A 52 3.97 -7.19 -5.75
N ASP A 53 2.93 -7.88 -5.31
CA ASP A 53 2.58 -7.99 -3.86
C ASP A 53 3.55 -8.92 -3.10
N LYS A 54 4.17 -9.84 -3.81
CA LYS A 54 5.15 -10.83 -3.32
C LYS A 54 5.96 -11.33 -4.50
N LYS A 55 6.88 -12.30 -4.28
CA LYS A 55 7.53 -13.00 -5.39
C LYS A 55 6.47 -13.48 -6.40
N PRO A 56 6.53 -13.01 -7.65
CA PRO A 56 5.46 -13.24 -8.62
C PRO A 56 5.41 -14.68 -9.13
N GLU A 57 4.19 -15.12 -9.43
CA GLU A 57 3.94 -16.35 -10.18
C GLU A 57 4.13 -16.09 -11.69
N PRO A 58 4.34 -17.14 -12.52
CA PRO A 58 4.60 -16.98 -13.95
C PRO A 58 3.53 -16.19 -14.72
N ASP A 59 2.27 -16.34 -14.37
CA ASP A 59 1.15 -15.62 -15.00
C ASP A 59 1.13 -14.12 -14.63
N GLU A 60 1.54 -13.78 -13.41
CA GLU A 60 1.74 -12.40 -12.97
C GLU A 60 2.88 -11.73 -13.73
N ILE A 61 3.98 -12.46 -13.92
CA ILE A 61 5.10 -12.00 -14.76
C ILE A 61 4.65 -11.79 -16.20
N CYS A 62 3.95 -12.74 -16.80
CA CYS A 62 3.42 -12.61 -18.16
C CYS A 62 2.48 -11.41 -18.30
N LEU A 63 1.63 -11.19 -17.31
CA LEU A 63 0.71 -10.06 -17.29
C LEU A 63 1.48 -8.72 -17.24
N PHE A 64 2.47 -8.59 -16.35
CA PHE A 64 3.33 -7.43 -16.26
C PHE A 64 4.10 -7.18 -17.56
N LEU A 65 4.77 -8.21 -18.12
CA LEU A 65 5.54 -8.11 -19.34
C LEU A 65 4.66 -7.73 -20.53
N SER A 66 3.40 -8.17 -20.56
CA SER A 66 2.45 -7.79 -21.64
C SER A 66 2.21 -6.29 -21.67
N TYR A 67 2.17 -5.62 -20.51
CA TYR A 67 2.06 -4.18 -20.42
C TYR A 67 3.40 -3.50 -20.76
N ILE A 68 4.47 -3.87 -20.07
CA ILE A 68 5.78 -3.21 -20.18
C ILE A 68 6.31 -3.26 -21.62
N ASN A 69 6.09 -4.36 -22.33
CA ASN A 69 6.50 -4.46 -23.74
C ASN A 69 5.61 -3.67 -24.70
N SER A 70 4.49 -3.11 -24.21
CA SER A 70 3.57 -2.29 -25.02
C SER A 70 3.72 -0.77 -24.81
N VAL A 71 4.49 -0.33 -23.82
CA VAL A 71 4.69 1.12 -23.55
C VAL A 71 5.46 1.77 -24.70
N THR A 72 5.13 3.02 -25.01
CA THR A 72 5.68 3.74 -26.16
C THR A 72 6.50 4.97 -25.81
N ILE A 73 6.57 5.30 -24.52
CA ILE A 73 7.33 6.44 -24.00
C ILE A 73 8.42 5.96 -23.04
N PRO A 74 9.46 6.73 -22.77
CA PRO A 74 10.42 6.44 -21.73
C PRO A 74 9.73 6.08 -20.42
N THR A 75 10.00 4.88 -19.91
CA THR A 75 9.40 4.35 -18.69
C THR A 75 10.49 3.90 -17.74
N PHE A 76 10.57 4.52 -16.58
CA PHE A 76 11.59 4.26 -15.58
C PHE A 76 10.98 3.57 -14.37
N ILE A 77 11.57 2.45 -13.98
CA ILE A 77 11.09 1.59 -12.91
C ILE A 77 12.16 1.49 -11.83
N ILE A 78 11.77 1.62 -10.58
CA ILE A 78 12.58 1.21 -9.43
C ILE A 78 11.89 0.06 -8.69
N PRO A 79 12.62 -0.90 -8.11
CA PRO A 79 12.07 -1.85 -7.15
C PRO A 79 11.65 -1.19 -5.84
N GLY A 80 10.55 -1.69 -5.25
CA GLY A 80 10.12 -1.39 -3.90
C GLY A 80 10.56 -2.46 -2.89
N ASN A 81 10.00 -2.43 -1.68
CA ASN A 81 10.34 -3.39 -0.63
C ASN A 81 9.77 -4.80 -0.91
N HIS A 82 8.68 -4.92 -1.67
CA HIS A 82 8.11 -6.21 -2.08
C HIS A 82 8.94 -6.93 -3.14
N GLU A 83 9.74 -6.21 -3.91
CA GLU A 83 10.71 -6.77 -4.85
C GLU A 83 12.07 -7.07 -4.21
N ALA A 84 12.34 -6.59 -3.01
CA ALA A 84 13.61 -6.84 -2.33
C ALA A 84 13.71 -8.30 -1.86
N THR A 85 14.86 -8.90 -2.09
CA THR A 85 15.18 -10.22 -1.55
C THR A 85 15.85 -10.10 -0.17
N ARG A 86 15.87 -11.19 0.59
CA ARG A 86 16.58 -11.23 1.90
C ARG A 86 18.07 -10.91 1.81
N LYS A 87 18.66 -10.99 0.63
CA LYS A 87 20.09 -10.70 0.37
C LYS A 87 20.34 -9.25 -0.05
N GLY A 88 19.31 -8.39 -0.06
CA GLY A 88 19.44 -7.01 -0.50
C GLY A 88 19.53 -6.83 -2.02
N GLU A 89 19.21 -7.89 -2.78
CA GLU A 89 19.07 -7.86 -4.23
C GLU A 89 17.57 -7.83 -4.58
N SER A 90 17.24 -7.31 -5.74
CA SER A 90 15.87 -7.35 -6.25
C SER A 90 15.69 -8.47 -7.25
N PHE A 91 14.56 -9.18 -7.22
CA PHE A 91 14.27 -10.17 -8.27
C PHE A 91 14.10 -9.52 -9.66
N PHE A 92 13.93 -8.20 -9.74
CA PHE A 92 14.01 -7.48 -11.01
C PHE A 92 15.36 -7.59 -11.72
N GLU A 93 16.44 -7.90 -11.01
CA GLU A 93 17.74 -8.13 -11.63
C GLU A 93 17.68 -9.31 -12.63
N HIS A 94 16.89 -10.34 -12.30
CA HIS A 94 16.68 -11.47 -13.22
C HIS A 94 15.95 -11.06 -14.50
N PHE A 95 14.95 -10.18 -14.42
CA PHE A 95 14.23 -9.71 -15.62
C PHE A 95 15.11 -8.88 -16.55
N THR A 96 16.05 -8.12 -16.00
CA THR A 96 16.99 -7.33 -16.79
C THR A 96 18.14 -8.19 -17.34
N GLN A 97 18.66 -9.11 -16.55
CA GLN A 97 19.76 -10.01 -16.97
C GLN A 97 19.31 -11.02 -18.03
N GLU A 98 18.10 -11.53 -17.94
CA GLU A 98 17.55 -12.51 -18.89
C GLU A 98 16.92 -11.87 -20.14
N ASN A 99 17.00 -10.54 -20.29
CA ASN A 99 16.35 -9.77 -21.36
C ASN A 99 14.84 -10.06 -21.50
N ALA A 100 14.17 -10.31 -20.39
CA ALA A 100 12.73 -10.53 -20.40
C ALA A 100 11.97 -9.26 -20.78
N ILE A 101 12.48 -8.08 -20.38
CA ILE A 101 12.02 -6.77 -20.83
C ILE A 101 12.73 -6.45 -22.15
N LYS A 102 11.99 -6.51 -23.26
CA LYS A 102 12.52 -6.30 -24.62
C LYS A 102 12.28 -4.90 -25.15
N ASN A 103 11.53 -4.08 -24.41
CA ASN A 103 11.17 -2.73 -24.83
C ASN A 103 12.29 -1.74 -24.48
N GLU A 104 12.89 -1.14 -25.50
CA GLU A 104 13.98 -0.17 -25.36
C GLU A 104 13.57 1.12 -24.65
N ASN A 105 12.27 1.42 -24.58
CA ASN A 105 11.77 2.55 -23.80
C ASN A 105 11.78 2.29 -22.30
N VAL A 106 11.99 1.05 -21.84
CA VAL A 106 11.91 0.69 -20.41
C VAL A 106 13.29 0.54 -19.82
N THR A 107 13.55 1.25 -18.74
CA THR A 107 14.76 1.11 -17.95
C THR A 107 14.40 0.78 -16.51
N VAL A 108 14.95 -0.30 -15.97
CA VAL A 108 14.81 -0.68 -14.58
C VAL A 108 16.07 -0.31 -13.82
N PHE A 109 15.95 0.57 -12.84
CA PHE A 109 17.03 0.95 -11.96
C PHE A 109 17.00 0.07 -10.71
N THR A 110 17.75 -1.03 -10.71
CA THR A 110 17.91 -1.91 -9.53
C THR A 110 18.96 -1.36 -8.55
N ARG A 111 19.71 -0.34 -8.96
CA ARG A 111 20.71 0.41 -8.18
C ARG A 111 20.55 1.89 -8.46
N ASN A 112 21.24 2.70 -7.68
CA ASN A 112 21.27 4.15 -7.88
C ASN A 112 21.62 4.50 -9.33
N GLY A 113 20.84 5.40 -9.90
CA GLY A 113 21.03 5.79 -11.29
C GLY A 113 20.48 7.16 -11.60
N ARG A 114 20.75 7.62 -12.82
CA ARG A 114 20.26 8.90 -13.35
C ARG A 114 19.74 8.71 -14.77
N ALA A 115 18.71 9.46 -15.11
CA ALA A 115 18.22 9.60 -16.48
C ALA A 115 17.63 10.99 -16.68
N SER A 116 17.51 11.41 -17.94
CA SER A 116 16.92 12.69 -18.29
C SER A 116 15.93 12.53 -19.42
N VAL A 117 14.79 13.24 -19.34
CA VAL A 117 13.80 13.33 -20.42
C VAL A 117 13.39 14.78 -20.56
N GLY A 118 13.65 15.37 -21.73
CA GLY A 118 13.44 16.80 -21.94
C GLY A 118 14.25 17.63 -20.96
N GLN A 119 13.56 18.43 -20.14
CA GLN A 119 14.18 19.29 -19.10
C GLN A 119 14.17 18.64 -17.71
N ALA A 120 13.62 17.44 -17.55
CA ALA A 120 13.55 16.75 -16.27
C ALA A 120 14.74 15.82 -16.09
N ASN A 121 15.49 16.01 -15.01
CA ASN A 121 16.57 15.15 -14.60
C ASN A 121 16.12 14.33 -13.39
N PHE A 122 16.27 13.03 -13.47
CA PHE A 122 15.85 12.09 -12.46
C PHE A 122 17.04 11.43 -11.77
N CYS A 123 16.93 11.30 -10.45
CA CYS A 123 17.84 10.51 -9.64
C CYS A 123 17.05 9.38 -8.99
N PHE A 124 17.41 8.15 -9.30
CA PHE A 124 16.74 6.95 -8.85
C PHE A 124 17.47 6.31 -7.68
N PHE A 125 16.74 6.05 -6.60
CA PHE A 125 17.19 5.33 -5.43
C PHE A 125 16.17 4.23 -5.11
N PRO A 126 16.39 3.01 -5.57
CA PRO A 126 15.57 1.86 -5.23
C PRO A 126 15.45 1.66 -3.72
N TYR A 127 14.48 0.85 -3.29
CA TYR A 127 14.31 0.51 -1.88
C TYR A 127 15.63 0.06 -1.22
N GLY A 128 15.89 0.58 -0.03
CA GLY A 128 17.11 0.30 0.74
C GLY A 128 18.34 1.13 0.38
N GLU A 129 18.35 1.85 -0.75
CA GLU A 129 19.50 2.67 -1.15
C GLU A 129 19.59 3.99 -0.37
N MET A 130 18.45 4.58 -0.01
CA MET A 130 18.42 5.82 0.77
C MET A 130 19.02 5.66 2.17
N GLN A 131 18.86 4.50 2.79
CA GLN A 131 19.34 4.19 4.14
C GLN A 131 20.86 3.95 4.19
N LYS A 132 21.51 3.75 3.05
CA LYS A 132 22.96 3.50 2.99
C LYS A 132 23.85 4.77 3.15
N ASP A 133 23.23 5.93 3.38
CA ASP A 133 23.90 7.24 3.48
C ASP A 133 24.80 7.64 2.28
N ASN A 134 24.74 6.91 1.19
CA ASN A 134 25.49 7.12 -0.03
C ASN A 134 24.70 7.95 -1.05
N LEU A 135 23.97 8.97 -0.59
CA LEU A 135 23.29 9.87 -1.51
C LEU A 135 24.34 10.53 -2.41
N PRO A 136 24.21 10.44 -3.74
CA PRO A 136 25.04 11.24 -4.61
C PRO A 136 24.83 12.72 -4.32
N PRO A 137 25.80 13.55 -4.62
CA PRO A 137 25.66 14.99 -4.42
C PRO A 137 24.39 15.46 -5.13
N TYR A 138 23.54 16.13 -4.36
CA TYR A 138 22.38 16.84 -4.87
C TYR A 138 22.79 17.76 -6.02
N VAL A 139 22.01 17.72 -7.11
CA VAL A 139 22.09 18.71 -8.20
C VAL A 139 20.80 19.52 -8.17
N GLU A 140 20.93 20.83 -8.08
CA GLU A 140 19.78 21.72 -8.04
C GLU A 140 18.86 21.48 -9.26
N GLY A 141 17.56 21.35 -9.00
CA GLY A 141 16.57 21.09 -10.05
C GLY A 141 16.27 19.62 -10.34
N ASP A 142 17.01 18.69 -9.75
CA ASP A 142 16.78 17.25 -9.94
C ASP A 142 15.49 16.76 -9.26
N ILE A 143 14.92 15.73 -9.84
CA ILE A 143 13.75 15.00 -9.32
C ILE A 143 14.24 13.71 -8.68
N LEU A 144 13.92 13.51 -7.41
CA LEU A 144 14.20 12.26 -6.70
C LEU A 144 13.08 11.26 -6.99
N VAL A 145 13.44 10.02 -7.27
CA VAL A 145 12.54 8.88 -7.35
C VAL A 145 13.03 7.81 -6.38
N THR A 146 12.22 7.46 -5.40
CA THR A 146 12.58 6.45 -4.40
C THR A 146 11.36 5.73 -3.86
N HIS A 147 11.60 4.63 -3.12
CA HIS A 147 10.57 3.86 -2.45
C HIS A 147 10.92 3.78 -0.95
N ILE A 148 10.31 4.64 -0.16
CA ILE A 148 10.55 4.75 1.29
C ILE A 148 9.26 5.11 2.01
N ARG A 149 9.13 4.62 3.25
CA ARG A 149 7.98 4.92 4.10
C ARG A 149 8.16 6.25 4.80
N GLY A 150 7.16 7.12 4.63
CA GLY A 150 7.00 8.32 5.42
C GLY A 150 6.36 8.04 6.79
N GLU A 151 6.15 9.10 7.54
CA GLU A 151 5.41 9.00 8.79
C GLU A 151 3.94 8.64 8.53
N VAL A 152 3.44 7.62 9.25
CA VAL A 152 2.03 7.25 9.25
C VAL A 152 1.52 7.38 10.68
N PRO A 153 0.95 8.54 11.05
CA PRO A 153 0.44 8.75 12.40
C PRO A 153 -0.63 7.72 12.78
N PRO A 154 -0.72 7.31 14.05
CA PRO A 154 0.11 7.74 15.17
C PRO A 154 1.31 6.82 15.46
N HIS A 155 1.54 5.75 14.69
CA HIS A 155 2.36 4.63 15.15
C HIS A 155 3.58 4.30 14.29
N VAL A 156 3.74 4.91 13.11
CA VAL A 156 4.82 4.57 12.20
C VAL A 156 5.75 5.76 12.01
N SER A 157 6.99 5.61 12.48
CA SER A 157 8.06 6.57 12.22
C SER A 157 8.54 6.44 10.77
N PRO A 158 8.98 7.54 10.16
CA PRO A 158 9.53 7.51 8.82
C PRO A 158 10.84 6.70 8.77
N GLU A 159 11.06 6.00 7.66
CA GLU A 159 12.29 5.22 7.44
C GLU A 159 13.51 6.10 7.13
N TYR A 160 13.27 7.37 6.80
CA TYR A 160 14.29 8.33 6.42
C TYR A 160 13.96 9.71 6.97
N ASP A 161 14.97 10.52 7.22
CA ASP A 161 14.77 11.92 7.61
C ASP A 161 14.35 12.78 6.41
N PHE A 162 13.07 13.04 6.31
CA PHE A 162 12.47 13.80 5.21
C PHE A 162 12.94 15.26 5.13
N SER A 163 13.52 15.83 6.20
CA SER A 163 14.12 17.16 6.15
C SER A 163 15.28 17.22 5.16
N ARG A 164 15.99 16.11 4.99
CA ARG A 164 17.09 15.97 4.01
C ARG A 164 16.62 15.94 2.55
N LEU A 165 15.31 15.81 2.30
CA LEU A 165 14.73 15.83 0.96
C LEU A 165 14.36 17.25 0.50
N SER A 166 14.41 18.24 1.37
CA SER A 166 14.05 19.62 1.06
C SER A 166 14.82 20.24 -0.12
N PRO A 167 16.10 19.89 -0.41
CA PRO A 167 16.82 20.44 -1.55
C PRO A 167 16.28 19.96 -2.91
N TRP A 168 15.64 18.77 -2.97
CA TRP A 168 15.14 18.24 -4.22
C TRP A 168 13.97 19.06 -4.75
N ARG A 169 13.93 19.28 -6.05
CA ARG A 169 12.84 20.02 -6.70
C ARG A 169 11.50 19.33 -6.52
N LEU A 170 11.50 18.02 -6.65
CA LEU A 170 10.34 17.14 -6.52
C LEU A 170 10.81 15.76 -6.07
N CYS A 171 10.10 15.14 -5.14
CA CYS A 171 10.34 13.77 -4.71
C CYS A 171 9.11 12.92 -5.06
N LEU A 172 9.29 11.93 -5.90
CA LEU A 172 8.29 10.94 -6.30
C LEU A 172 8.52 9.66 -5.49
N LEU A 173 7.58 9.32 -4.63
CA LEU A 173 7.76 8.31 -3.59
C LEU A 173 6.78 7.15 -3.76
N GLY A 174 7.22 5.91 -3.55
CA GLY A 174 6.38 4.74 -3.33
C GLY A 174 6.34 4.32 -1.86
N ASP A 175 5.55 3.32 -1.49
CA ASP A 175 5.27 2.65 -0.20
C ASP A 175 3.91 3.02 0.41
N LEU A 176 3.38 4.20 0.23
CA LEU A 176 2.05 4.55 0.74
C LEU A 176 0.97 4.33 -0.32
N HIS A 177 0.01 3.47 -0.03
CA HIS A 177 -1.05 3.08 -0.97
C HIS A 177 -2.16 4.14 -1.16
N PHE A 178 -2.06 5.27 -0.50
CA PHE A 178 -3.00 6.39 -0.67
C PHE A 178 -2.27 7.62 -1.19
N ASN A 179 -2.96 8.40 -2.01
CA ASN A 179 -2.42 9.64 -2.55
C ASN A 179 -2.15 10.63 -1.42
N HIS A 180 -0.91 11.06 -1.29
CA HIS A 180 -0.46 11.86 -0.15
C HIS A 180 0.66 12.83 -0.51
N ARG A 181 0.62 14.01 0.12
CA ARG A 181 1.75 14.93 0.18
C ARG A 181 2.32 14.90 1.60
N TYR A 182 3.60 14.70 1.75
CA TYR A 182 4.24 14.68 3.05
C TYR A 182 4.42 16.10 3.59
N GLY A 183 3.55 16.50 4.51
CA GLY A 183 3.53 17.85 5.08
C GLY A 183 3.43 18.93 4.00
N ASP A 184 4.14 20.04 4.17
CA ASP A 184 4.28 21.11 3.19
C ASP A 184 5.49 20.95 2.26
N SER A 185 6.07 19.73 2.25
CA SER A 185 7.26 19.43 1.45
C SER A 185 6.94 19.26 -0.04
N ASN A 186 7.98 19.03 -0.83
CA ASN A 186 7.93 18.64 -2.24
C ASN A 186 7.89 17.13 -2.46
N CYS A 187 7.54 16.37 -1.43
CA CYS A 187 7.47 14.90 -1.44
C CYS A 187 6.04 14.42 -1.62
N TYR A 188 5.81 13.58 -2.64
CA TYR A 188 4.49 13.11 -3.00
C TYR A 188 4.47 11.60 -3.23
N TYR A 189 3.44 10.97 -2.70
CA TYR A 189 3.07 9.59 -2.96
C TYR A 189 1.89 9.59 -3.93
N PRO A 190 1.99 8.98 -5.11
CA PRO A 190 0.85 8.82 -6.01
C PRO A 190 -0.21 7.90 -5.40
N GLY A 191 0.22 6.99 -4.53
CA GLY A 191 -0.59 5.89 -4.01
C GLY A 191 -0.73 4.76 -5.01
N SER A 192 -1.48 3.73 -4.62
CA SER A 192 -1.83 2.63 -5.52
C SER A 192 -2.82 3.07 -6.59
N PRO A 193 -2.68 2.64 -7.85
CA PRO A 193 -3.66 2.91 -8.91
C PRO A 193 -4.98 2.14 -8.72
N LEU A 194 -4.98 1.13 -7.85
CA LEU A 194 -6.15 0.35 -7.46
C LEU A 194 -6.02 -0.07 -5.98
N ASN A 195 -7.14 -0.39 -5.30
CA ASN A 195 -7.02 -0.89 -3.93
C ASN A 195 -6.45 -2.31 -3.88
N THR A 196 -5.42 -2.47 -3.07
CA THR A 196 -4.68 -3.74 -2.92
C THR A 196 -5.35 -4.68 -1.92
N THR A 197 -6.19 -4.16 -1.02
CA THR A 197 -6.93 -4.89 0.00
C THR A 197 -8.42 -4.59 -0.10
N PHE A 198 -9.25 -5.41 0.58
CA PHE A 198 -10.67 -5.13 0.69
C PHE A 198 -10.92 -3.87 1.51
N ASP A 199 -11.45 -2.84 0.89
CA ASP A 199 -11.74 -1.55 1.50
C ASP A 199 -13.17 -1.49 2.07
N ARG A 200 -13.34 -0.76 3.16
CA ARG A 200 -14.66 -0.44 3.74
C ARG A 200 -15.17 0.92 3.28
N ASP A 201 -14.29 1.76 2.79
CA ASP A 201 -14.64 3.07 2.23
C ASP A 201 -14.74 2.98 0.70
N GLU A 202 -15.95 2.82 0.21
CA GLU A 202 -16.23 2.76 -1.24
C GLU A 202 -15.88 4.07 -1.97
N LYS A 203 -15.77 5.20 -1.24
CA LYS A 203 -15.51 6.53 -1.82
C LYS A 203 -14.01 6.81 -2.00
N ARG A 204 -13.13 6.02 -1.36
CA ARG A 204 -11.68 6.20 -1.50
C ARG A 204 -11.28 6.12 -2.96
N GLN A 205 -10.48 7.09 -3.40
CA GLN A 205 -9.97 7.18 -4.76
C GLN A 205 -8.61 6.49 -4.88
N TYR A 206 -8.38 5.86 -6.02
CA TYR A 206 -7.15 5.17 -6.38
C TYR A 206 -6.73 5.59 -7.78
N GLY A 207 -5.46 5.95 -7.94
CA GLY A 207 -5.06 6.52 -9.21
C GLY A 207 -3.57 6.78 -9.31
N VAL A 208 -3.23 7.80 -10.09
CA VAL A 208 -1.87 8.16 -10.44
C VAL A 208 -1.72 9.68 -10.41
N ASP A 209 -0.49 10.15 -10.32
CA ASP A 209 -0.17 11.57 -10.40
C ASP A 209 0.35 11.95 -11.80
N LEU A 210 -0.11 13.08 -12.28
CA LEU A 210 0.42 13.76 -13.46
C LEU A 210 1.10 15.06 -13.02
N TYR A 211 2.36 15.25 -13.43
CA TYR A 211 3.10 16.48 -13.23
C TYR A 211 3.35 17.15 -14.58
N ASP A 212 2.91 18.38 -14.73
CA ASP A 212 3.11 19.19 -15.93
C ASP A 212 4.07 20.33 -15.59
N PHE A 213 5.29 20.23 -16.08
CA PHE A 213 6.32 21.24 -15.86
C PHE A 213 6.17 22.35 -16.89
N THR A 214 5.80 23.52 -16.43
CA THR A 214 5.68 24.72 -17.29
C THR A 214 7.01 25.37 -17.57
N ASP A 215 7.95 25.27 -16.62
CA ASP A 215 9.32 25.77 -16.71
C ASP A 215 10.24 24.95 -15.77
N ASP A 216 11.51 25.37 -15.67
CA ASP A 216 12.51 24.66 -14.84
C ASP A 216 12.26 24.73 -13.33
N LYS A 217 11.31 25.56 -12.88
CA LYS A 217 11.03 25.75 -11.45
C LYS A 217 9.63 25.32 -11.04
N ASN A 218 8.66 25.45 -11.94
CA ASN A 218 7.25 25.31 -11.63
C ASN A 218 6.65 24.08 -12.29
N TYR A 219 5.82 23.38 -11.54
CA TYR A 219 5.00 22.26 -12.05
C TYR A 219 3.59 22.32 -11.48
N LYS A 220 2.65 21.82 -12.26
CA LYS A 220 1.28 21.55 -11.81
C LYS A 220 1.14 20.07 -11.56
N ARG A 221 0.75 19.67 -10.34
CA ARG A 221 0.36 18.30 -10.01
C ARG A 221 -1.14 18.11 -10.16
N THR A 222 -1.53 17.00 -10.74
CA THR A 222 -2.94 16.59 -10.88
C THR A 222 -3.05 15.11 -10.54
N PHE A 223 -3.84 14.77 -9.52
CA PHE A 223 -4.21 13.39 -9.25
C PHE A 223 -5.29 12.95 -10.23
N ILE A 224 -5.14 11.76 -10.82
CA ILE A 224 -6.08 11.16 -11.77
C ILE A 224 -6.63 9.88 -11.16
N ASP A 225 -7.89 9.91 -10.72
CA ASP A 225 -8.61 8.69 -10.30
C ASP A 225 -8.82 7.81 -11.53
N LEU A 226 -8.30 6.58 -11.47
CA LEU A 226 -8.46 5.63 -12.54
C LEU A 226 -9.84 4.98 -12.57
N ALA A 227 -10.67 5.17 -11.55
CA ALA A 227 -12.03 4.62 -11.45
C ALA A 227 -12.07 3.13 -11.86
N LEU A 228 -11.19 2.33 -11.26
CA LEU A 228 -11.09 0.89 -11.49
C LEU A 228 -12.07 0.12 -10.59
N PRO A 229 -12.46 -1.11 -10.99
CA PRO A 229 -13.24 -1.99 -10.12
C PRO A 229 -12.55 -2.18 -8.76
N LYS A 230 -13.31 -2.10 -7.66
CA LYS A 230 -12.77 -2.13 -6.29
C LYS A 230 -13.01 -3.48 -5.62
N LEU A 231 -12.12 -3.83 -4.70
CA LEU A 231 -12.34 -4.87 -3.70
C LEU A 231 -13.04 -4.22 -2.49
N ILE A 232 -14.26 -4.63 -2.20
CA ILE A 232 -15.10 -3.98 -1.18
C ILE A 232 -15.46 -4.98 -0.10
N ARG A 233 -15.40 -4.54 1.17
CA ARG A 233 -15.89 -5.30 2.32
C ARG A 233 -17.09 -4.59 2.93
N LYS A 234 -18.26 -5.19 2.84
CA LYS A 234 -19.48 -4.68 3.44
C LYS A 234 -19.78 -5.41 4.75
N ARG A 235 -20.14 -4.66 5.79
CA ARG A 235 -20.66 -5.25 7.03
C ARG A 235 -22.17 -5.31 6.95
N ILE A 236 -22.71 -6.46 7.29
CA ILE A 236 -24.15 -6.70 7.41
C ILE A 236 -24.43 -7.52 8.66
N VAL A 237 -25.67 -7.45 9.14
CA VAL A 237 -26.17 -8.30 10.21
C VAL A 237 -26.80 -9.57 9.64
N ALA A 238 -26.79 -10.66 10.40
CA ALA A 238 -27.43 -11.91 10.00
C ALA A 238 -28.90 -11.66 9.64
N GLY A 239 -29.32 -12.15 8.46
CA GLY A 239 -30.67 -11.93 7.91
C GLY A 239 -30.77 -10.78 6.90
N GLU A 240 -29.78 -9.88 6.82
CA GLU A 240 -29.75 -8.86 5.76
C GLU A 240 -29.41 -9.47 4.40
N LYS A 241 -29.98 -8.89 3.34
CA LYS A 241 -29.79 -9.37 1.97
C LYS A 241 -28.41 -8.96 1.42
N MET A 242 -27.66 -9.95 0.97
CA MET A 242 -26.46 -9.72 0.17
C MET A 242 -26.86 -9.36 -1.27
N THR A 243 -26.28 -8.30 -1.81
CA THR A 243 -26.53 -7.83 -3.18
C THR A 243 -25.26 -7.97 -4.01
N GLU A 244 -25.40 -8.47 -5.23
CA GLU A 244 -24.29 -8.49 -6.18
C GLU A 244 -23.97 -7.07 -6.66
N ASP A 245 -22.69 -6.78 -6.79
CA ASP A 245 -22.19 -5.60 -7.46
C ASP A 245 -21.61 -6.01 -8.83
N LYS A 246 -22.09 -5.39 -9.91
CA LYS A 246 -21.70 -5.76 -11.27
C LYS A 246 -20.29 -5.28 -11.65
N THR A 247 -19.78 -4.30 -10.93
CA THR A 247 -18.48 -3.66 -11.21
C THR A 247 -17.43 -4.06 -10.21
N ASN A 248 -17.79 -4.00 -8.93
CA ASN A 248 -16.87 -4.24 -7.82
C ASN A 248 -16.96 -5.68 -7.34
N HIS A 249 -15.88 -6.17 -6.76
CA HIS A 249 -15.88 -7.45 -6.08
C HIS A 249 -16.14 -7.24 -4.58
N VAL A 250 -17.27 -7.75 -4.09
CA VAL A 250 -17.76 -7.49 -2.73
C VAL A 250 -17.66 -8.76 -1.89
N VAL A 251 -17.06 -8.63 -0.70
CA VAL A 251 -17.06 -9.63 0.35
C VAL A 251 -17.90 -9.13 1.52
N TYR A 252 -18.80 -9.98 2.02
CA TYR A 252 -19.67 -9.64 3.14
C TYR A 252 -19.11 -10.16 4.46
N GLU A 253 -18.90 -9.25 5.41
CA GLU A 253 -18.62 -9.56 6.81
C GLU A 253 -19.95 -9.59 7.57
N VAL A 254 -20.46 -10.79 7.82
CA VAL A 254 -21.74 -10.98 8.49
C VAL A 254 -21.52 -11.14 9.99
N THR A 255 -22.18 -10.29 10.78
CA THR A 255 -22.17 -10.34 12.25
C THR A 255 -23.49 -10.89 12.77
N GLY A 256 -23.43 -11.73 13.78
CA GLY A 256 -24.63 -12.31 14.42
C GLY A 256 -24.26 -13.28 15.55
N SER A 257 -25.27 -13.81 16.21
CA SER A 257 -25.12 -14.89 17.18
C SER A 257 -24.68 -16.19 16.47
N ILE A 258 -24.16 -17.15 17.24
CA ILE A 258 -23.75 -18.45 16.71
C ILE A 258 -24.93 -19.14 15.98
N ASP A 259 -26.13 -19.07 16.56
CA ASP A 259 -27.33 -19.70 15.99
C ASP A 259 -27.78 -19.04 14.68
N GLU A 260 -27.65 -17.73 14.55
CA GLU A 260 -27.96 -17.01 13.31
C GLU A 260 -26.93 -17.29 12.22
N LEU A 261 -25.64 -17.26 12.55
CA LEU A 261 -24.57 -17.53 11.61
C LEU A 261 -24.52 -18.98 11.15
N SER A 262 -24.98 -19.94 11.96
CA SER A 262 -25.04 -21.35 11.60
C SER A 262 -26.04 -21.63 10.47
N LYS A 263 -27.09 -20.81 10.34
CA LYS A 263 -28.13 -20.93 9.31
C LYS A 263 -27.74 -20.35 7.94
N ILE A 264 -26.63 -19.58 7.90
CA ILE A 264 -26.14 -18.97 6.66
C ILE A 264 -25.20 -19.96 5.99
N GLU A 265 -25.42 -20.24 4.70
CA GLU A 265 -24.52 -21.08 3.93
C GLU A 265 -23.13 -20.45 3.80
N ASN A 266 -22.08 -21.27 3.89
CA ASN A 266 -20.72 -20.79 3.70
C ASN A 266 -20.44 -20.61 2.20
N THR A 267 -20.05 -19.42 1.82
CA THR A 267 -19.58 -19.11 0.47
C THR A 267 -18.19 -18.47 0.53
N GLU A 268 -17.46 -18.48 -0.58
CA GLU A 268 -16.14 -17.82 -0.67
C GLU A 268 -16.21 -16.30 -0.46
N LEU A 269 -17.38 -15.71 -0.67
CA LEU A 269 -17.63 -14.27 -0.54
C LEU A 269 -18.11 -13.88 0.87
N LEU A 270 -18.07 -14.80 1.82
CA LEU A 270 -18.63 -14.61 3.15
C LEU A 270 -17.58 -14.75 4.23
N ASP A 271 -17.47 -13.73 5.08
CA ASP A 271 -16.73 -13.78 6.35
C ASP A 271 -17.73 -13.73 7.51
N LYS A 272 -17.86 -14.83 8.25
CA LYS A 272 -18.72 -14.88 9.44
C LYS A 272 -17.93 -14.39 10.66
N LYS A 273 -18.48 -13.42 11.37
CA LYS A 273 -17.95 -12.97 12.67
C LYS A 273 -19.03 -13.07 13.71
N ILE A 274 -18.74 -13.81 14.76
CA ILE A 274 -19.61 -13.81 15.95
C ILE A 274 -19.62 -12.35 16.45
N ALA A 275 -20.83 -11.79 16.55
CA ALA A 275 -20.99 -10.54 17.28
C ALA A 275 -20.49 -10.80 18.71
N ALA A 276 -19.46 -10.11 19.13
CA ALA A 276 -19.23 -10.00 20.56
C ALA A 276 -20.55 -9.48 21.12
N ALA A 277 -21.20 -10.27 21.97
CA ALA A 277 -22.31 -9.73 22.76
C ALA A 277 -21.79 -8.40 23.32
N PRO A 278 -22.51 -7.29 23.18
CA PRO A 278 -22.17 -6.12 23.95
C PRO A 278 -22.12 -6.62 25.38
N ASP A 279 -20.95 -6.53 25.99
CA ASP A 279 -20.75 -7.00 27.35
C ASP A 279 -21.42 -5.99 28.30
N ASP A 280 -22.74 -5.83 28.12
CA ASP A 280 -23.63 -5.10 29.03
C ASP A 280 -23.72 -5.81 30.40
N GLN A 281 -23.00 -6.91 30.54
CA GLN A 281 -22.83 -7.67 31.77
C GLN A 281 -21.38 -7.76 32.27
N SER A 282 -20.49 -6.94 31.77
CA SER A 282 -19.22 -6.75 32.45
C SER A 282 -19.52 -6.14 33.84
N LYS A 283 -19.63 -7.03 34.82
CA LYS A 283 -19.82 -6.68 36.22
C LYS A 283 -18.59 -5.98 36.81
N LEU A 284 -17.56 -5.79 35.98
CA LEU A 284 -16.30 -5.15 36.35
C LEU A 284 -16.23 -3.80 35.65
N ASP A 285 -16.44 -2.72 36.38
CA ASP A 285 -16.13 -1.38 35.93
C ASP A 285 -14.65 -1.07 36.21
N LEU A 286 -13.81 -1.36 35.20
CA LEU A 286 -12.35 -1.15 35.27
C LEU A 286 -11.95 0.27 34.85
N LYS A 287 -12.90 1.14 34.53
CA LYS A 287 -12.62 2.50 34.06
C LYS A 287 -11.96 3.34 35.16
N ASN A 288 -10.81 3.93 34.84
CA ASN A 288 -10.00 4.74 35.76
C ASN A 288 -9.44 3.98 36.97
N LYS A 289 -9.25 2.67 36.89
CA LYS A 289 -8.58 1.84 37.87
C LYS A 289 -7.11 1.67 37.51
N ASN A 290 -6.27 1.51 38.55
CA ASN A 290 -4.90 1.07 38.32
C ASN A 290 -4.84 -0.47 38.23
N LEU A 291 -3.72 -0.99 37.75
CA LEU A 291 -3.56 -2.43 37.49
C LEU A 291 -3.80 -3.31 38.74
N TYR A 292 -3.47 -2.83 39.92
CA TYR A 292 -3.70 -3.54 41.16
C TYR A 292 -5.20 -3.59 41.52
N GLU A 293 -5.90 -2.49 41.30
CA GLU A 293 -7.36 -2.42 41.50
C GLU A 293 -8.10 -3.30 40.52
N GLU A 294 -7.63 -3.32 39.26
CA GLU A 294 -8.19 -4.20 38.22
C GLU A 294 -8.01 -5.67 38.58
N LEU A 295 -6.79 -6.05 39.00
CA LEU A 295 -6.51 -7.42 39.45
C LEU A 295 -7.37 -7.81 40.63
N ASP A 296 -7.48 -6.94 41.63
CA ASP A 296 -8.28 -7.19 42.84
C ASP A 296 -9.75 -7.44 42.52
N MET A 297 -10.33 -6.57 41.68
CA MET A 297 -11.70 -6.70 41.19
C MET A 297 -11.91 -7.96 40.33
N TYR A 298 -10.95 -8.31 39.50
CA TYR A 298 -11.02 -9.52 38.69
C TYR A 298 -10.98 -10.79 39.53
N LEU A 299 -10.07 -10.87 40.49
CA LEU A 299 -9.95 -12.00 41.42
C LEU A 299 -11.21 -12.19 42.28
N GLU A 300 -11.85 -11.08 42.67
CA GLU A 300 -13.13 -11.10 43.36
C GLU A 300 -14.26 -11.63 42.47
N TYR A 301 -14.32 -11.15 41.21
CA TYR A 301 -15.30 -11.60 40.24
C TYR A 301 -15.24 -13.10 39.94
N ILE A 302 -14.02 -13.65 39.78
CA ILE A 302 -13.81 -15.10 39.57
C ILE A 302 -13.80 -15.91 40.89
N LYS A 303 -14.03 -15.26 42.02
CA LYS A 303 -14.14 -15.87 43.37
C LYS A 303 -12.91 -16.71 43.75
N VAL A 304 -11.72 -16.17 43.56
CA VAL A 304 -10.48 -16.83 43.99
C VAL A 304 -10.46 -16.94 45.54
N LYS A 305 -10.17 -18.14 46.07
CA LYS A 305 -10.22 -18.42 47.50
C LYS A 305 -9.12 -17.74 48.32
N ASP A 306 -7.99 -17.44 47.71
CA ASP A 306 -6.84 -16.82 48.34
C ASP A 306 -6.40 -15.56 47.57
N LYS A 307 -7.35 -14.64 47.44
CA LYS A 307 -7.19 -13.41 46.70
C LYS A 307 -6.04 -12.53 47.26
N GLU A 308 -5.95 -12.41 48.57
CA GLU A 308 -4.97 -11.56 49.24
C GLU A 308 -3.53 -12.01 48.93
N SER A 309 -3.28 -13.32 48.99
CA SER A 309 -1.97 -13.89 48.66
C SER A 309 -1.55 -13.62 47.22
N VAL A 310 -2.48 -13.72 46.26
CA VAL A 310 -2.23 -13.46 44.84
C VAL A 310 -1.92 -11.98 44.61
N VAL A 311 -2.66 -11.07 45.25
CA VAL A 311 -2.43 -9.62 45.11
C VAL A 311 -1.09 -9.21 45.77
N ASP A 312 -0.74 -9.81 46.87
CA ASP A 312 0.52 -9.50 47.56
C ASP A 312 1.73 -10.04 46.77
N GLU A 313 1.64 -11.23 46.17
CA GLU A 313 2.66 -11.75 45.28
C GLU A 313 2.80 -10.88 44.01
N PHE A 314 1.70 -10.41 43.44
CA PHE A 314 1.72 -9.51 42.28
C PHE A 314 2.40 -8.17 42.61
N LYS A 315 2.20 -7.60 43.82
CA LYS A 315 2.88 -6.39 44.24
C LYS A 315 4.40 -6.55 44.35
N THR A 316 4.88 -7.78 44.60
CA THR A 316 6.33 -8.05 44.68
C THR A 316 7.02 -8.01 43.31
N LEU A 317 6.28 -8.08 42.20
CA LEU A 317 6.82 -8.09 40.85
C LEU A 317 7.34 -6.72 40.37
N ASN A 318 7.19 -5.65 41.19
CA ASN A 318 7.66 -4.29 40.87
C ASN A 318 7.37 -3.86 39.42
N ILE A 319 6.14 -4.12 38.94
CA ILE A 319 5.71 -3.67 37.66
C ILE A 319 5.42 -2.18 37.76
N ASP A 320 6.24 -1.34 37.14
CA ASP A 320 5.98 0.08 36.97
C ASP A 320 4.65 0.27 36.21
N VAL A 321 3.64 0.80 36.92
CA VAL A 321 2.28 1.02 36.39
C VAL A 321 2.07 2.50 36.12
#